data_da0815a9c999f3e89296b3d63c896d48
#
_entry.id   da0815a9c999f3e89296b3d63c896d48
#
_cell.length_a   1.000
_cell.length_b   1.000
_cell.length_c   1.000
_cell.angle_alpha   90.00
_cell.angle_beta   90.00
_cell.angle_gamma   90.00
#
_symmetry.space_group_name_H-M   'P 1'
#
loop_
_entity.id
_entity.type
_entity.pdbx_description
1 polymer ?
#
loop_
_entity_poly.entity_id
_entity_poly.type
_entity_poly.pdbx_seq_one_letter_code
_entity_poly.pdbx_strand_id
1 'polypeptide(L)'
;QTRKIILRKRYWLYYALTFIAGARRQIFIVFAGFLMVEKFGYSVTQITALFLLNAAFNIWFAPIVGKLITRVGERAALVFEYLGLIGVFVSYAVVESGMIAAGLYVLDHMFFAFAIAIKTYLQKIGDPADMASTASVAFTINHIAAVFVPVLFGGLWLISSSAVFFAGAAM
;
A
#
# COMPACT_ATOMS: atom_id res chain seq x y z
N GLN A 1 -9.17 32.75 -4.51
CA GLN A 1 -9.59 32.23 -3.19
C GLN A 1 -8.54 31.24 -2.72
N THR A 2 -7.74 31.65 -1.73
CA THR A 2 -6.81 30.76 -1.02
C THR A 2 -7.64 29.72 -0.26
N ARG A 3 -7.80 28.53 -0.82
CA ARG A 3 -8.45 27.42 -0.12
C ARG A 3 -7.56 27.02 1.04
N LYS A 4 -7.95 27.36 2.26
CA LYS A 4 -7.25 26.94 3.48
C LYS A 4 -7.29 25.42 3.57
N ILE A 5 -6.13 24.79 3.74
CA ILE A 5 -6.05 23.36 4.08
C ILE A 5 -6.59 23.22 5.50
N ILE A 6 -7.69 22.50 5.67
CA ILE A 6 -8.34 22.34 6.96
C ILE A 6 -8.24 20.87 7.36
N LEU A 7 -7.52 20.63 8.46
CA LEU A 7 -7.46 19.30 9.08
C LEU A 7 -8.68 19.15 10.01
N ARG A 8 -9.62 18.26 9.64
CA ARG A 8 -10.80 18.00 10.45
C ARG A 8 -10.58 16.77 11.33
N LYS A 9 -10.70 16.89 12.64
CA LYS A 9 -10.66 15.76 13.59
C LYS A 9 -11.67 14.64 13.23
N ARG A 10 -12.78 15.01 12.63
CA ARG A 10 -13.81 14.09 12.14
C ARG A 10 -13.26 13.03 11.17
N TYR A 11 -12.21 13.33 10.39
CA TYR A 11 -11.64 12.43 9.39
C TYR A 11 -10.35 11.74 9.86
N TRP A 12 -10.09 11.70 11.17
CA TRP A 12 -8.85 11.14 11.71
C TRP A 12 -8.59 9.70 11.27
N LEU A 13 -9.65 8.86 11.23
CA LEU A 13 -9.53 7.47 10.80
C LEU A 13 -9.12 7.38 9.33
N TYR A 14 -9.69 8.21 8.47
CA TYR A 14 -9.29 8.29 7.06
C TYR A 14 -7.81 8.69 6.92
N TYR A 15 -7.33 9.66 7.69
CA TYR A 15 -5.92 10.07 7.66
C TYR A 15 -5.00 8.96 8.17
N ALA A 16 -5.38 8.27 9.23
CA ALA A 16 -4.63 7.13 9.76
C ALA A 16 -4.54 5.98 8.74
N LEU A 17 -5.67 5.58 8.14
CA LEU A 17 -5.71 4.57 7.09
C LEU A 17 -4.87 4.97 5.86
N THR A 18 -4.92 6.24 5.47
CA THR A 18 -4.12 6.78 4.35
C THR A 18 -2.62 6.70 4.66
N PHE A 19 -2.22 7.03 5.88
CA PHE A 19 -0.81 6.93 6.29
C PHE A 19 -0.33 5.50 6.31
N ILE A 20 -1.07 4.58 6.94
CA ILE A 20 -0.72 3.16 7.03
C ILE A 20 -0.65 2.53 5.62
N ALA A 21 -1.64 2.79 4.77
CA ALA A 21 -1.63 2.28 3.40
C ALA A 21 -0.45 2.85 2.60
N GLY A 22 -0.15 4.13 2.75
CA GLY A 22 1.01 4.78 2.14
C GLY A 22 2.34 4.20 2.64
N ALA A 23 2.48 4.01 3.94
CA ALA A 23 3.67 3.46 4.56
C ALA A 23 3.94 2.01 4.08
N ARG A 24 2.94 1.14 4.13
CA ARG A 24 3.07 -0.25 3.62
C ARG A 24 3.40 -0.29 2.14
N ARG A 25 2.77 0.58 1.35
CA ARG A 25 3.09 0.70 -0.08
C ARG A 25 4.56 1.05 -0.30
N GLN A 26 5.14 1.95 0.49
CA GLN A 26 6.55 2.31 0.37
C GLN A 26 7.47 1.17 0.79
N ILE A 27 7.13 0.45 1.88
CA ILE A 27 7.88 -0.75 2.27
C ILE A 27 7.92 -1.74 1.11
N PHE A 28 6.78 -2.00 0.48
CA PHE A 28 6.69 -2.92 -0.64
C PHE A 28 7.51 -2.42 -1.85
N ILE A 29 7.24 -1.20 -2.34
CA ILE A 29 7.90 -0.67 -3.55
C ILE A 29 9.42 -0.68 -3.42
N VAL A 30 9.94 -0.28 -2.26
CA VAL A 30 11.38 -0.19 -2.03
C VAL A 30 11.95 -1.55 -1.67
N PHE A 31 11.47 -2.17 -0.61
CA PHE A 31 12.16 -3.30 0.00
C PHE A 31 11.82 -4.66 -0.62
N ALA A 32 10.62 -4.85 -1.19
CA ALA A 32 10.36 -6.06 -1.98
C ALA A 32 11.20 -6.06 -3.27
N GLY A 33 11.34 -4.90 -3.93
CA GLY A 33 12.25 -4.75 -5.06
C GLY A 33 13.71 -5.04 -4.68
N PHE A 34 14.17 -4.48 -3.55
CA PHE A 34 15.52 -4.74 -3.01
C PHE A 34 15.74 -6.21 -2.71
N LEU A 35 14.80 -6.87 -2.05
CA LEU A 35 14.88 -8.30 -1.74
C LEU A 35 15.02 -9.15 -3.00
N MET A 36 14.26 -8.82 -4.03
CA MET A 36 14.31 -9.55 -5.30
C MET A 36 15.66 -9.41 -6.00
N VAL A 37 16.25 -8.21 -5.97
CA VAL A 37 17.58 -7.98 -6.56
C VAL A 37 18.66 -8.62 -5.71
N GLU A 38 18.70 -8.33 -4.42
CA GLU A 38 19.80 -8.68 -3.53
C GLU A 38 19.83 -10.16 -3.19
N LYS A 39 18.66 -10.74 -2.84
CA LYS A 39 18.57 -12.14 -2.41
C LYS A 39 18.40 -13.12 -3.56
N PHE A 40 17.64 -12.74 -4.60
CA PHE A 40 17.25 -13.67 -5.68
C PHE A 40 17.88 -13.34 -7.02
N GLY A 41 18.69 -12.27 -7.12
CA GLY A 41 19.43 -11.93 -8.33
C GLY A 41 18.56 -11.45 -9.50
N TYR A 42 17.35 -10.95 -9.23
CA TYR A 42 16.50 -10.39 -10.27
C TYR A 42 17.16 -9.15 -10.90
N SER A 43 17.12 -9.06 -12.21
CA SER A 43 17.56 -7.85 -12.90
C SER A 43 16.50 -6.74 -12.76
N VAL A 44 16.96 -5.50 -12.88
CA VAL A 44 16.03 -4.33 -12.91
C VAL A 44 14.99 -4.48 -14.00
N THR A 45 15.37 -5.04 -15.17
CA THR A 45 14.47 -5.30 -16.29
C THR A 45 13.35 -6.27 -15.91
N GLN A 46 13.66 -7.35 -15.18
CA GLN A 46 12.68 -8.33 -14.73
C GLN A 46 11.69 -7.72 -13.71
N ILE A 47 12.18 -6.90 -12.76
CA ILE A 47 11.33 -6.20 -11.80
C ILE A 47 10.43 -5.18 -12.52
N THR A 48 11.00 -4.44 -13.48
CA THR A 48 10.20 -3.50 -14.30
C THR A 48 9.13 -4.23 -15.10
N ALA A 49 9.44 -5.39 -15.66
CA ALA A 49 8.46 -6.21 -16.37
C ALA A 49 7.32 -6.69 -15.43
N LEU A 50 7.65 -7.14 -14.21
CA LEU A 50 6.65 -7.49 -13.20
C LEU A 50 5.77 -6.28 -12.80
N PHE A 51 6.39 -5.11 -12.66
CA PHE A 51 5.65 -3.88 -12.36
C PHE A 51 4.68 -3.51 -13.48
N LEU A 52 5.13 -3.58 -14.74
CA LEU A 52 4.28 -3.32 -15.92
C LEU A 52 3.15 -4.35 -16.04
N LEU A 53 3.44 -5.62 -15.79
CA LEU A 53 2.44 -6.69 -15.76
C LEU A 53 1.36 -6.40 -14.72
N ASN A 54 1.75 -6.01 -13.50
CA ASN A 54 0.84 -5.64 -12.44
C ASN A 54 0.01 -4.39 -12.79
N ALA A 55 0.63 -3.39 -13.41
CA ALA A 55 -0.06 -2.19 -13.87
C ALA A 55 -1.12 -2.54 -14.93
N ALA A 56 -0.77 -3.37 -15.91
CA ALA A 56 -1.70 -3.83 -16.93
C ALA A 56 -2.84 -4.66 -16.34
N PHE A 57 -2.53 -5.57 -15.41
CA PHE A 57 -3.53 -6.37 -14.71
C PHE A 57 -4.49 -5.49 -13.89
N ASN A 58 -3.98 -4.46 -13.26
CA ASN A 58 -4.78 -3.58 -12.40
C ASN A 58 -5.84 -2.78 -13.19
N ILE A 59 -5.63 -2.54 -14.50
CA ILE A 59 -6.61 -1.85 -15.35
C ILE A 59 -7.95 -2.58 -15.36
N TRP A 60 -7.95 -3.94 -15.44
CA TRP A 60 -9.13 -4.75 -15.47
C TRP A 60 -9.55 -5.22 -14.06
N PHE A 61 -8.60 -5.33 -13.08
CA PHE A 61 -8.87 -5.79 -11.73
C PHE A 61 -9.50 -4.70 -10.85
N ALA A 62 -9.06 -3.45 -10.95
CA ALA A 62 -9.57 -2.34 -10.14
C ALA A 62 -11.10 -2.12 -10.26
N PRO A 63 -11.73 -2.17 -11.46
CA PRO A 63 -13.18 -2.08 -11.55
C PRO A 63 -13.93 -3.25 -10.90
N ILE A 64 -13.35 -4.46 -10.91
CA ILE A 64 -13.91 -5.65 -10.26
C ILE A 64 -13.90 -5.45 -8.75
N VAL A 65 -12.75 -5.01 -8.21
CA VAL A 65 -12.60 -4.67 -6.79
C VAL A 65 -13.56 -3.56 -6.38
N GLY A 66 -13.70 -2.51 -7.19
CA GLY A 66 -14.67 -1.43 -6.94
C GLY A 66 -16.10 -1.95 -6.80
N LYS A 67 -16.54 -2.85 -7.70
CA LYS A 67 -17.85 -3.50 -7.61
C LYS A 67 -17.97 -4.40 -6.39
N LEU A 68 -16.91 -5.11 -6.01
CA LEU A 68 -16.91 -5.95 -4.83
C LEU A 68 -17.06 -5.11 -3.56
N ILE A 69 -16.31 -4.00 -3.45
CA ILE A 69 -16.40 -3.08 -2.31
C ILE A 69 -17.82 -2.54 -2.12
N THR A 70 -18.52 -2.22 -3.23
CA THR A 70 -19.92 -1.76 -3.15
C THR A 70 -20.87 -2.83 -2.63
N ARG A 71 -20.55 -4.12 -2.80
CA ARG A 71 -21.36 -5.25 -2.33
C ARG A 71 -21.07 -5.63 -0.88
N VAL A 72 -19.79 -5.74 -0.51
CA VAL A 72 -19.38 -6.23 0.82
C VAL A 72 -19.17 -5.11 1.84
N GLY A 73 -19.03 -3.87 1.35
CA GLY A 73 -18.76 -2.69 2.17
C GLY A 73 -17.27 -2.46 2.39
N GLU A 74 -16.90 -1.20 2.68
CA GLU A 74 -15.51 -0.76 2.82
C GLU A 74 -14.79 -1.45 3.98
N ARG A 75 -15.50 -1.67 5.10
CA ARG A 75 -14.90 -2.30 6.28
C ARG A 75 -14.45 -3.72 6.00
N ALA A 76 -15.32 -4.54 5.37
CA ALA A 76 -14.98 -5.92 5.04
C ALA A 76 -13.86 -5.99 4.00
N ALA A 77 -13.88 -5.10 2.99
CA ALA A 77 -12.86 -4.99 1.98
C ALA A 77 -11.48 -4.63 2.58
N LEU A 78 -11.42 -3.65 3.50
CA LEU A 78 -10.18 -3.26 4.18
C LEU A 78 -9.66 -4.34 5.12
N VAL A 79 -10.54 -5.04 5.86
CA VAL A 79 -10.13 -6.17 6.70
C VAL A 79 -9.51 -7.28 5.84
N PHE A 80 -10.14 -7.60 4.70
CA PHE A 80 -9.61 -8.58 3.76
C PHE A 80 -8.24 -8.17 3.19
N GLU A 81 -8.10 -6.91 2.76
CA GLU A 81 -6.84 -6.34 2.31
C GLU A 81 -5.75 -6.48 3.38
N TYR A 82 -6.04 -6.06 4.60
CA TYR A 82 -5.05 -6.05 5.68
C TYR A 82 -4.60 -7.45 6.08
N LEU A 83 -5.54 -8.39 6.21
CA LEU A 83 -5.19 -9.78 6.48
C LEU A 83 -4.35 -10.40 5.34
N GLY A 84 -4.70 -10.10 4.10
CA GLY A 84 -3.95 -10.54 2.93
C GLY A 84 -2.53 -9.97 2.91
N LEU A 85 -2.39 -8.66 3.15
CA LEU A 85 -1.09 -7.99 3.19
C LEU A 85 -0.22 -8.46 4.36
N ILE A 86 -0.79 -8.72 5.54
CA ILE A 86 -0.06 -9.35 6.66
C ILE A 86 0.52 -10.69 6.19
N GLY A 87 -0.28 -11.55 5.55
CA GLY A 87 0.18 -12.81 5.01
C GLY A 87 1.31 -12.66 3.99
N VAL A 88 1.18 -11.70 3.06
CA VAL A 88 2.21 -11.39 2.06
C VAL A 88 3.50 -10.91 2.71
N PHE A 89 3.43 -9.95 3.64
CA PHE A 89 4.62 -9.42 4.32
C PHE A 89 5.32 -10.48 5.17
N VAL A 90 4.57 -11.29 5.91
CA VAL A 90 5.15 -12.42 6.67
C VAL A 90 5.81 -13.42 5.72
N SER A 91 5.19 -13.69 4.57
CA SER A 91 5.78 -14.58 3.55
C SER A 91 7.08 -14.00 2.99
N TYR A 92 7.15 -12.69 2.72
CA TYR A 92 8.40 -12.03 2.31
C TYR A 92 9.50 -12.13 3.36
N ALA A 93 9.17 -12.07 4.64
CA ALA A 93 10.13 -12.16 5.72
C ALA A 93 10.88 -13.51 5.75
N VAL A 94 10.24 -14.59 5.25
CA VAL A 94 10.75 -15.96 5.30
C VAL A 94 10.96 -16.62 3.94
N VAL A 95 10.67 -15.91 2.83
CA VAL A 95 10.78 -16.47 1.48
C VAL A 95 12.23 -16.82 1.11
N GLU A 96 12.41 -18.03 0.55
CA GLU A 96 13.71 -18.52 0.07
C GLU A 96 13.74 -18.79 -1.43
N SER A 97 12.59 -18.74 -2.10
CA SER A 97 12.46 -18.96 -3.54
C SER A 97 12.12 -17.69 -4.28
N GLY A 98 12.92 -17.35 -5.31
CA GLY A 98 12.67 -16.19 -6.17
C GLY A 98 11.33 -16.27 -6.90
N MET A 99 10.91 -17.47 -7.32
CA MET A 99 9.61 -17.67 -7.98
C MET A 99 8.44 -17.35 -7.03
N ILE A 100 8.56 -17.77 -5.77
CA ILE A 100 7.55 -17.43 -4.74
C ILE A 100 7.56 -15.92 -4.49
N ALA A 101 8.74 -15.29 -4.41
CA ALA A 101 8.86 -13.84 -4.25
C ALA A 101 8.18 -13.07 -5.39
N ALA A 102 8.34 -13.51 -6.65
CA ALA A 102 7.65 -12.93 -7.80
C ALA A 102 6.12 -13.11 -7.71
N GLY A 103 5.66 -14.29 -7.28
CA GLY A 103 4.24 -14.55 -7.03
C GLY A 103 3.67 -13.65 -5.93
N LEU A 104 4.40 -13.46 -4.83
CA LEU A 104 4.04 -12.53 -3.75
C LEU A 104 3.99 -11.09 -4.24
N TYR A 105 4.88 -10.70 -5.18
CA TYR A 105 4.88 -9.37 -5.78
C TYR A 105 3.59 -9.09 -6.55
N VAL A 106 3.08 -10.05 -7.29
CA VAL A 106 1.79 -9.94 -7.99
C VAL A 106 0.64 -9.90 -6.99
N LEU A 107 0.65 -10.81 -6.01
CA LEU A 107 -0.40 -10.93 -5.00
C LEU A 107 -0.54 -9.64 -4.16
N ASP A 108 0.57 -9.02 -3.78
CA ASP A 108 0.59 -7.76 -3.05
C ASP A 108 -0.13 -6.64 -3.82
N HIS A 109 0.15 -6.51 -5.12
CA HIS A 109 -0.53 -5.55 -5.98
C HIS A 109 -2.04 -5.80 -6.07
N MET A 110 -2.47 -7.05 -6.05
CA MET A 110 -3.90 -7.39 -6.02
C MET A 110 -4.55 -6.91 -4.72
N PHE A 111 -3.90 -7.09 -3.59
CA PHE A 111 -4.42 -6.58 -2.31
C PHE A 111 -4.43 -5.06 -2.26
N PHE A 112 -3.41 -4.39 -2.75
CA PHE A 112 -3.39 -2.92 -2.80
C PHE A 112 -4.52 -2.30 -3.64
N ALA A 113 -5.10 -3.04 -4.57
CA ALA A 113 -6.27 -2.55 -5.29
C ALA A 113 -7.47 -2.29 -4.35
N PHE A 114 -7.55 -3.00 -3.23
CA PHE A 114 -8.59 -2.79 -2.21
C PHE A 114 -8.46 -1.47 -1.44
N ALA A 115 -7.30 -0.79 -1.50
CA ALA A 115 -7.13 0.55 -0.94
C ALA A 115 -8.09 1.60 -1.56
N ILE A 116 -8.75 1.27 -2.69
CA ILE A 116 -9.90 2.04 -3.22
C ILE A 116 -10.97 2.21 -2.14
N ALA A 117 -11.16 1.23 -1.24
CA ALA A 117 -12.12 1.30 -0.15
C ALA A 117 -11.87 2.48 0.81
N ILE A 118 -10.63 2.94 0.97
CA ILE A 118 -10.30 4.13 1.78
C ILE A 118 -10.91 5.38 1.14
N LYS A 119 -10.86 5.47 -0.19
CA LYS A 119 -11.44 6.61 -0.92
C LYS A 119 -12.96 6.59 -0.89
N THR A 120 -13.58 5.43 -1.09
CA THR A 120 -15.04 5.28 -1.03
C THR A 120 -15.55 5.51 0.39
N TYR A 121 -14.80 5.12 1.42
CA TYR A 121 -15.10 5.46 2.80
C TYR A 121 -15.15 6.98 3.02
N LEU A 122 -14.13 7.72 2.55
CA LEU A 122 -14.16 9.18 2.64
C LEU A 122 -15.37 9.78 1.91
N GLN A 123 -15.71 9.28 0.72
CA GLN A 123 -16.86 9.77 -0.05
C GLN A 123 -18.17 9.60 0.69
N LYS A 124 -18.30 8.56 1.54
CA LYS A 124 -19.51 8.32 2.35
C LYS A 124 -19.62 9.22 3.57
N ILE A 125 -18.49 9.53 4.23
CA ILE A 125 -18.49 10.30 5.48
C ILE A 125 -18.19 11.78 5.26
N GLY A 126 -17.65 12.14 4.09
CA GLY A 126 -17.12 13.46 3.78
C GLY A 126 -18.21 14.46 3.42
N ASP A 127 -18.04 15.69 3.92
CA ASP A 127 -18.79 16.82 3.43
C ASP A 127 -18.24 17.23 2.06
N PRO A 128 -19.08 17.47 1.03
CA PRO A 128 -18.63 17.92 -0.28
C PRO A 128 -17.72 19.17 -0.23
N ALA A 129 -17.96 20.06 0.73
CA ALA A 129 -17.15 21.26 0.94
C ALA A 129 -15.72 20.96 1.45
N ASP A 130 -15.54 19.86 2.17
CA ASP A 130 -14.25 19.45 2.75
C ASP A 130 -13.44 18.51 1.82
N MET A 131 -14.05 17.94 0.76
CA MET A 131 -13.44 16.90 -0.07
C MET A 131 -12.11 17.34 -0.68
N ALA A 132 -12.03 18.53 -1.26
CA ALA A 132 -10.79 19.01 -1.89
C ALA A 132 -9.67 19.26 -0.86
N SER A 133 -10.01 19.81 0.31
CA SER A 133 -9.05 20.01 1.40
C SER A 133 -8.55 18.69 1.96
N THR A 134 -9.46 17.74 2.20
CA THR A 134 -9.14 16.41 2.73
C THR A 134 -8.29 15.59 1.76
N ALA A 135 -8.54 15.70 0.45
CA ALA A 135 -7.72 15.08 -0.58
C ALA A 135 -6.30 15.67 -0.61
N SER A 136 -6.15 16.98 -0.42
CA SER A 136 -4.83 17.62 -0.32
C SER A 136 -4.06 17.16 0.92
N VAL A 137 -4.73 17.01 2.06
CA VAL A 137 -4.14 16.45 3.29
C VAL A 137 -3.69 15.02 3.06
N ALA A 138 -4.53 14.18 2.45
CA ALA A 138 -4.19 12.80 2.13
C ALA A 138 -2.97 12.70 1.20
N PHE A 139 -2.89 13.56 0.20
CA PHE A 139 -1.72 13.66 -0.68
C PHE A 139 -0.45 13.97 0.11
N THR A 140 -0.50 14.96 1.01
CA THR A 140 0.63 15.32 1.89
C THR A 140 1.04 14.15 2.79
N ILE A 141 0.08 13.46 3.40
CA ILE A 141 0.32 12.28 4.25
C ILE A 141 1.05 11.18 3.47
N ASN A 142 0.61 10.88 2.24
CA ASN A 142 1.28 9.90 1.39
C ASN A 142 2.72 10.29 1.05
N HIS A 143 2.99 11.58 0.82
CA HIS A 143 4.35 12.07 0.55
C HIS A 143 5.25 12.02 1.80
N ILE A 144 4.70 12.34 2.97
CA ILE A 144 5.41 12.15 4.24
C ILE A 144 5.80 10.69 4.40
N ALA A 145 4.87 9.76 4.21
CA ALA A 145 5.17 8.32 4.25
C ALA A 145 6.25 7.93 3.22
N ALA A 146 6.18 8.47 2.00
CA ALA A 146 7.14 8.17 0.93
C ALA A 146 8.57 8.63 1.23
N VAL A 147 8.74 9.66 2.04
CA VAL A 147 10.08 10.16 2.43
C VAL A 147 10.58 9.47 3.69
N PHE A 148 9.76 9.41 4.73
CA PHE A 148 10.20 8.95 6.06
C PHE A 148 10.31 7.42 6.15
N VAL A 149 9.38 6.68 5.53
CA VAL A 149 9.38 5.21 5.64
C VAL A 149 10.62 4.59 5.02
N PRO A 150 11.06 4.91 3.80
CA PRO A 150 12.30 4.36 3.25
C PRO A 150 13.54 4.67 4.10
N VAL A 151 13.62 5.86 4.70
CA VAL A 151 14.75 6.26 5.56
C VAL A 151 14.78 5.43 6.84
N LEU A 152 13.65 5.33 7.55
CA LEU A 152 13.56 4.59 8.81
C LEU A 152 13.77 3.09 8.59
N PHE A 153 13.10 2.52 7.59
CA PHE A 153 13.18 1.10 7.29
C PHE A 153 14.47 0.73 6.56
N GLY A 154 15.13 1.66 5.88
CA GLY A 154 16.47 1.48 5.34
C GLY A 154 17.49 1.19 6.41
N GLY A 155 17.44 1.90 7.55
CA GLY A 155 18.26 1.59 8.72
C GLY A 155 17.96 0.18 9.29
N LEU A 156 16.69 -0.21 9.34
CA LEU A 156 16.28 -1.54 9.78
C LEU A 156 16.72 -2.64 8.80
N TRP A 157 16.70 -2.35 7.49
CA TRP A 157 17.17 -3.27 6.44
C TRP A 157 18.62 -3.66 6.61
N LEU A 158 19.49 -2.71 6.98
CA LEU A 158 20.91 -2.96 7.23
C LEU A 158 21.15 -3.93 8.41
N ILE A 159 20.17 -4.06 9.31
CA ILE A 159 20.22 -4.99 10.43
C ILE A 159 19.61 -6.34 10.03
N SER A 160 18.42 -6.31 9.43
CA SER A 160 17.69 -7.51 9.00
C SER A 160 16.62 -7.17 7.98
N SER A 161 16.70 -7.76 6.79
CA SER A 161 15.67 -7.64 5.76
C SER A 161 14.33 -8.22 6.22
N SER A 162 14.33 -9.34 6.95
CA SER A 162 13.12 -9.96 7.50
C SER A 162 12.43 -9.05 8.52
N ALA A 163 13.18 -8.31 9.33
CA ALA A 163 12.62 -7.38 10.31
C ALA A 163 11.80 -6.26 9.66
N VAL A 164 12.20 -5.79 8.47
CA VAL A 164 11.45 -4.79 7.68
C VAL A 164 10.08 -5.31 7.32
N PHE A 165 10.00 -6.55 6.83
CA PHE A 165 8.72 -7.16 6.44
C PHE A 165 7.84 -7.50 7.64
N PHE A 166 8.40 -8.00 8.75
CA PHE A 166 7.63 -8.20 9.99
C PHE A 166 7.10 -6.89 10.56
N ALA A 167 7.90 -5.82 10.53
CA ALA A 167 7.43 -4.49 10.95
C ALA A 167 6.32 -3.96 10.02
N GLY A 168 6.44 -4.19 8.71
CA GLY A 168 5.38 -3.90 7.74
C GLY A 168 4.09 -4.70 7.98
N ALA A 169 4.21 -5.96 8.37
CA ALA A 169 3.06 -6.81 8.72
C ALA A 169 2.37 -6.34 10.01
N ALA A 170 3.11 -5.74 10.96
CA ALA A 170 2.57 -5.22 12.22
C ALA A 170 1.83 -3.87 12.08
N MET A 171 1.95 -3.20 10.93
CA MET A 171 1.27 -1.92 10.62
C MET A 171 -0.09 -2.15 9.98
#